data_25c846f276627060761fc881adc4f5b5
#
_entry.id   25c846f276627060761fc881adc4f5b5
#
_cell.length_a   1.000
_cell.length_b   1.000
_cell.length_c   1.000
_cell.angle_alpha   90.00
_cell.angle_beta   90.00
_cell.angle_gamma   90.00
#
_symmetry.space_group_name_H-M   'P 1'
#
loop_
_entity.id
_entity.type
_entity.pdbx_description
1 polymer ?
#
loop_
_entity_poly.entity_id
_entity_poly.type
_entity_poly.pdbx_seq_one_letter_code
_entity_poly.pdbx_strand_id
1 'polypeptide(L)'
;MKHILFYALFFILKIASAQAQSLDQPKNYPADAISSFAERLEPMGRILEDDNYYVWCCAPIIDEKNKVHVFYSRWEKKYEMKGWLGHCEIAHAVADQPEGPYKYVSTVLSPRPGYFDGNNSFRPV
;
A
#
# COMPACT_ATOMS: atom_id res chain seq x y z
N MET A 1 -27.21 -51.89 11.19
CA MET A 1 -26.74 -50.91 10.18
C MET A 1 -27.36 -49.50 10.31
N LYS A 2 -28.60 -49.33 10.77
CA LYS A 2 -29.25 -48.00 10.89
C LYS A 2 -28.60 -47.08 11.94
N HIS A 3 -28.05 -47.61 13.02
CA HIS A 3 -27.43 -46.80 14.09
C HIS A 3 -26.05 -46.22 13.74
N ILE A 4 -25.29 -46.90 12.88
CA ILE A 4 -23.96 -46.43 12.48
C ILE A 4 -24.08 -45.21 11.55
N LEU A 5 -25.11 -45.16 10.70
CA LEU A 5 -25.37 -44.02 9.83
C LEU A 5 -25.75 -42.76 10.62
N PHE A 6 -26.46 -42.91 11.74
CA PHE A 6 -26.92 -41.81 12.58
C PHE A 6 -25.73 -41.14 13.31
N TYR A 7 -24.78 -41.92 13.79
CA TYR A 7 -23.57 -41.38 14.44
C TYR A 7 -22.63 -40.70 13.46
N ALA A 8 -22.50 -41.21 12.25
CA ALA A 8 -21.70 -40.58 11.19
C ALA A 8 -22.27 -39.21 10.79
N LEU A 9 -23.59 -39.10 10.66
CA LEU A 9 -24.28 -37.84 10.35
C LEU A 9 -24.08 -36.78 11.45
N PHE A 10 -24.13 -37.20 12.72
CA PHE A 10 -23.95 -36.31 13.86
C PHE A 10 -22.51 -35.84 14.01
N PHE A 11 -21.54 -36.68 13.60
CA PHE A 11 -20.12 -36.30 13.59
C PHE A 11 -19.79 -35.29 12.50
N ILE A 12 -20.38 -35.45 11.30
CA ILE A 12 -20.21 -34.52 10.18
C ILE A 12 -20.83 -33.15 10.50
N LEU A 13 -22.00 -33.10 11.19
CA LEU A 13 -22.59 -31.83 11.64
C LEU A 13 -21.72 -31.10 12.67
N LYS A 14 -21.04 -31.83 13.56
CA LYS A 14 -20.13 -31.21 14.54
C LYS A 14 -18.85 -30.65 13.92
N ILE A 15 -18.34 -31.27 12.86
CA ILE A 15 -17.16 -30.78 12.14
C ILE A 15 -17.53 -29.51 11.34
N ALA A 16 -18.72 -29.46 10.73
CA ALA A 16 -19.17 -28.29 9.99
C ALA A 16 -19.41 -27.06 10.90
N SER A 17 -19.82 -27.28 12.16
CA SER A 17 -20.01 -26.17 13.12
C SER A 17 -18.69 -25.65 13.72
N ALA A 18 -17.61 -26.44 13.68
CA ALA A 18 -16.30 -26.01 14.18
C ALA A 18 -15.52 -25.13 13.17
N GLN A 19 -15.88 -25.16 11.88
CA GLN A 19 -15.22 -24.35 10.84
C GLN A 19 -15.87 -22.98 10.59
N ALA A 20 -16.99 -22.69 11.23
CA ALA A 20 -17.66 -21.38 11.13
C ALA A 20 -17.20 -20.39 12.22
N GLN A 21 -16.11 -20.67 12.92
CA GLN A 21 -15.57 -19.73 13.89
C GLN A 21 -14.65 -18.71 13.21
N SER A 22 -15.31 -17.58 12.90
CA SER A 22 -14.78 -16.23 13.08
C SER A 22 -13.59 -15.82 12.23
N LEU A 23 -13.89 -15.38 11.03
CA LEU A 23 -13.01 -14.45 10.30
C LEU A 23 -13.22 -12.96 10.69
N ASP A 24 -14.12 -12.65 11.63
CA ASP A 24 -14.52 -11.26 11.93
C ASP A 24 -14.62 -10.95 13.43
N GLN A 25 -13.68 -11.41 14.23
CA GLN A 25 -13.51 -10.76 15.53
C GLN A 25 -12.51 -9.61 15.33
N PRO A 26 -12.90 -8.36 15.66
CA PRO A 26 -11.93 -7.28 15.69
C PRO A 26 -10.83 -7.70 16.66
N LYS A 27 -9.59 -7.78 16.14
CA LYS A 27 -8.43 -8.07 16.97
C LYS A 27 -8.35 -6.96 18.00
N ASN A 28 -8.77 -7.24 19.23
CA ASN A 28 -8.58 -6.35 20.36
C ASN A 28 -7.07 -6.33 20.66
N TYR A 29 -6.36 -5.44 19.99
CA TYR A 29 -4.99 -5.15 20.38
C TYR A 29 -5.04 -4.41 21.72
N PRO A 30 -4.33 -4.87 22.75
CA PRO A 30 -4.21 -4.11 23.98
C PRO A 30 -3.67 -2.72 23.65
N ALA A 31 -4.19 -1.69 24.31
CA ALA A 31 -3.82 -0.29 24.04
C ALA A 31 -2.31 -0.03 24.17
N ASP A 32 -1.63 -0.81 25.00
CA ASP A 32 -0.19 -0.80 25.20
C ASP A 32 0.60 -1.42 24.02
N ALA A 33 -0.01 -2.28 23.19
CA ALA A 33 0.66 -2.85 22.03
C ALA A 33 0.99 -1.80 20.97
N ILE A 34 0.15 -0.77 20.82
CA ILE A 34 0.40 0.36 19.89
C ILE A 34 1.49 1.26 20.43
N SER A 35 1.49 1.57 21.73
CA SER A 35 2.54 2.38 22.35
C SER A 35 3.90 1.69 22.28
N SER A 36 3.96 0.39 22.60
CA SER A 36 5.22 -0.38 22.53
C SER A 36 5.77 -0.52 21.11
N PHE A 37 4.92 -0.48 20.08
CA PHE A 37 5.37 -0.40 18.69
C PHE A 37 5.94 0.98 18.38
N ALA A 38 5.23 2.05 18.75
CA ALA A 38 5.67 3.42 18.51
C ALA A 38 7.00 3.75 19.21
N GLU A 39 7.22 3.23 20.42
CA GLU A 39 8.48 3.40 21.16
C GLU A 39 9.71 2.74 20.49
N ARG A 40 9.48 1.77 19.61
CA ARG A 40 10.55 1.08 18.86
C ARG A 40 10.79 1.68 17.48
N LEU A 41 10.03 2.71 17.07
CA LEU A 41 10.23 3.39 15.81
C LEU A 41 11.36 4.41 15.96
N GLU A 42 12.40 4.23 15.18
CA GLU A 42 13.48 5.19 15.05
C GLU A 42 13.26 6.02 13.78
N PRO A 43 13.26 7.36 13.88
CA PRO A 43 13.11 8.22 12.71
C PRO A 43 14.38 8.14 11.86
N MET A 44 14.25 7.54 10.66
CA MET A 44 15.33 7.40 9.68
C MET A 44 15.47 8.62 8.74
N GLY A 45 14.62 9.63 8.91
CA GLY A 45 14.53 10.76 7.99
C GLY A 45 13.72 10.41 6.73
N ARG A 46 13.88 11.24 5.70
CA ARG A 46 13.23 11.02 4.40
C ARG A 46 14.18 10.27 3.48
N ILE A 47 13.77 9.10 3.04
CA ILE A 47 14.59 8.20 2.21
C ILE A 47 14.46 8.47 0.71
N LEU A 48 13.42 9.21 0.29
CA LEU A 48 13.15 9.58 -1.08
C LEU A 48 12.69 11.04 -1.15
N GLU A 49 13.53 11.91 -1.64
CA GLU A 49 13.28 13.34 -1.81
C GLU A 49 13.69 13.80 -3.21
N ASP A 50 13.06 14.88 -3.66
CA ASP A 50 13.41 15.56 -4.92
C ASP A 50 13.29 17.08 -4.71
N ASP A 51 14.31 17.83 -5.07
CA ASP A 51 14.34 19.28 -4.85
C ASP A 51 13.27 20.02 -5.68
N ASN A 52 12.88 19.47 -6.82
CA ASN A 52 11.95 20.07 -7.76
C ASN A 52 10.53 19.53 -7.67
N TYR A 53 10.34 18.41 -6.96
CA TYR A 53 9.07 17.70 -6.87
C TYR A 53 8.58 17.55 -5.44
N TYR A 54 7.27 17.59 -5.27
CA TYR A 54 6.64 16.97 -4.11
C TYR A 54 6.57 15.46 -4.36
N VAL A 55 7.01 14.68 -3.37
CA VAL A 55 6.98 13.21 -3.38
C VAL A 55 5.93 12.73 -2.40
N TRP A 56 5.07 11.81 -2.87
CA TRP A 56 3.96 11.30 -2.08
C TRP A 56 3.64 9.84 -2.44
N CYS A 57 2.98 9.09 -1.52
CA CYS A 57 2.40 7.76 -1.78
C CYS A 57 3.38 6.77 -2.42
N CYS A 58 4.28 6.23 -1.62
CA CYS A 58 5.28 5.27 -2.10
C CYS A 58 4.77 3.82 -2.01
N ALA A 59 5.00 3.03 -3.06
CA ALA A 59 4.74 1.59 -3.12
C ALA A 59 6.05 0.84 -3.38
N PRO A 60 6.69 0.26 -2.35
CA PRO A 60 7.92 -0.50 -2.50
C PRO A 60 7.67 -1.94 -2.95
N ILE A 61 8.56 -2.46 -3.81
CA ILE A 61 8.58 -3.85 -4.27
C ILE A 61 10.04 -4.30 -4.28
N ILE A 62 10.32 -5.51 -3.82
CA ILE A 62 11.65 -6.13 -3.92
C ILE A 62 11.64 -7.12 -5.08
N ASP A 63 12.61 -6.98 -5.98
CA ASP A 63 12.77 -7.89 -7.12
C ASP A 63 13.58 -9.16 -6.76
N GLU A 64 13.69 -10.08 -7.71
CA GLU A 64 14.44 -11.35 -7.56
C GLU A 64 15.95 -11.15 -7.29
N LYS A 65 16.48 -9.97 -7.58
CA LYS A 65 17.88 -9.59 -7.35
C LYS A 65 18.08 -8.80 -6.06
N ASN A 66 17.04 -8.77 -5.19
CA ASN A 66 17.00 -8.00 -3.95
C ASN A 66 17.13 -6.48 -4.14
N LYS A 67 16.84 -5.95 -5.34
CA LYS A 67 16.71 -4.51 -5.56
C LYS A 67 15.35 -4.02 -5.07
N VAL A 68 15.34 -2.87 -4.46
CA VAL A 68 14.10 -2.22 -4.00
C VAL A 68 13.65 -1.23 -5.05
N HIS A 69 12.50 -1.51 -5.65
CA HIS A 69 11.82 -0.63 -6.58
C HIS A 69 10.75 0.14 -5.83
N VAL A 70 10.66 1.44 -6.03
CA VAL A 70 9.61 2.27 -5.45
C VAL A 70 8.87 2.97 -6.56
N PHE A 71 7.55 2.78 -6.62
CA PHE A 71 6.65 3.57 -7.44
C PHE A 71 5.99 4.61 -6.56
N TYR A 72 6.05 5.88 -6.96
CA TYR A 72 5.62 6.98 -6.13
C TYR A 72 4.96 8.09 -6.93
N SER A 73 4.00 8.75 -6.30
CA SER A 73 3.37 9.94 -6.86
C SER A 73 4.29 11.13 -6.72
N ARG A 74 4.40 11.95 -7.77
CA ARG A 74 5.11 13.22 -7.70
C ARG A 74 4.49 14.26 -8.64
N TRP A 75 4.70 15.53 -8.32
CA TRP A 75 4.39 16.67 -9.20
C TRP A 75 5.35 17.82 -8.92
N GLU A 76 5.63 18.64 -9.93
CA GLU A 76 6.56 19.75 -9.80
C GLU A 76 6.08 20.77 -8.75
N LYS A 77 7.01 21.24 -7.91
CA LYS A 77 6.75 22.20 -6.83
C LYS A 77 6.15 23.53 -7.32
N LYS A 78 6.42 23.92 -8.58
CA LYS A 78 5.84 25.13 -9.20
C LYS A 78 4.30 25.14 -9.24
N TYR A 79 3.66 23.97 -9.17
CA TYR A 79 2.20 23.84 -9.13
C TYR A 79 1.64 23.86 -7.72
N GLU A 80 2.49 24.02 -6.70
CA GLU A 80 2.13 23.96 -5.29
C GLU A 80 1.31 22.70 -4.96
N MET A 81 0.56 22.71 -3.86
CA MET A 81 -0.27 21.56 -3.48
C MET A 81 -1.40 21.24 -4.48
N LYS A 82 -1.81 22.18 -5.31
CA LYS A 82 -2.83 21.94 -6.35
C LYS A 82 -2.34 21.03 -7.47
N GLY A 83 -1.03 20.89 -7.62
CA GLY A 83 -0.42 20.06 -8.65
C GLY A 83 -0.82 18.60 -8.60
N TRP A 84 -1.17 18.07 -7.42
CA TRP A 84 -1.61 16.69 -7.30
C TRP A 84 -2.89 16.37 -8.07
N LEU A 85 -3.76 17.36 -8.29
CA LEU A 85 -5.05 17.19 -8.99
C LEU A 85 -4.93 17.02 -10.50
N GLY A 86 -3.88 17.57 -11.12
CA GLY A 86 -3.83 17.57 -12.58
C GLY A 86 -2.43 17.46 -13.17
N HIS A 87 -1.40 17.43 -12.33
CA HIS A 87 0.00 17.34 -12.74
C HIS A 87 0.73 16.19 -12.05
N CYS A 88 -0.02 15.38 -11.29
CA CYS A 88 0.56 14.24 -10.59
C CYS A 88 0.91 13.13 -11.59
N GLU A 89 2.12 12.65 -11.53
CA GLU A 89 2.62 11.51 -12.27
C GLU A 89 3.08 10.40 -11.34
N ILE A 90 3.20 9.18 -11.84
CA ILE A 90 3.82 8.08 -11.13
C ILE A 90 5.22 7.90 -11.65
N ALA A 91 6.19 8.06 -10.78
CA ALA A 91 7.59 7.86 -11.05
C ALA A 91 8.09 6.54 -10.43
N HIS A 92 9.20 6.06 -10.97
CA HIS A 92 9.89 4.87 -10.53
C HIS A 92 11.31 5.23 -10.09
N ALA A 93 11.69 4.74 -8.92
CA ALA A 93 13.06 4.81 -8.41
C ALA A 93 13.52 3.44 -7.92
N VAL A 94 14.84 3.25 -7.85
CA VAL A 94 15.48 1.99 -7.45
C VAL A 94 16.58 2.26 -6.43
N ALA A 95 16.69 1.38 -5.44
CA ALA A 95 17.79 1.34 -4.49
C ALA A 95 18.34 -0.09 -4.31
N ASP A 96 19.53 -0.20 -3.75
CA ASP A 96 20.13 -1.49 -3.39
C ASP A 96 19.60 -2.04 -2.07
N GLN A 97 19.02 -1.17 -1.22
CA GLN A 97 18.47 -1.51 0.10
C GLN A 97 17.29 -0.60 0.42
N PRO A 98 16.39 -1.02 1.35
CA PRO A 98 15.17 -0.27 1.66
C PRO A 98 15.41 1.17 2.13
N GLU A 99 16.52 1.42 2.81
CA GLU A 99 16.90 2.74 3.32
C GLU A 99 17.43 3.68 2.24
N GLY A 100 17.60 3.19 1.01
CA GLY A 100 18.13 3.98 -0.10
C GLY A 100 19.67 3.96 -0.17
N PRO A 101 20.30 4.95 -0.84
CA PRO A 101 19.65 6.05 -1.56
C PRO A 101 18.90 5.59 -2.81
N TYR A 102 17.73 6.15 -3.04
CA TYR A 102 16.93 5.86 -4.23
C TYR A 102 17.37 6.71 -5.41
N LYS A 103 17.48 6.08 -6.57
CA LYS A 103 17.80 6.74 -7.84
C LYS A 103 16.57 6.70 -8.74
N TYR A 104 16.15 7.87 -9.22
CA TYR A 104 15.09 7.99 -10.21
C TYR A 104 15.48 7.24 -11.50
N VAL A 105 14.53 6.50 -12.02
CA VAL A 105 14.66 5.72 -13.26
C VAL A 105 13.84 6.33 -14.38
N SER A 106 12.52 6.49 -14.15
CA SER A 106 11.61 6.99 -15.18
C SER A 106 10.27 7.43 -14.59
N THR A 107 9.52 8.22 -15.34
CA THR A 107 8.09 8.38 -15.14
C THR A 107 7.37 7.25 -15.86
N VAL A 108 6.52 6.49 -15.14
CA VAL A 108 5.79 5.35 -15.67
C VAL A 108 4.37 5.70 -16.09
N LEU A 109 3.74 6.67 -15.43
CA LEU A 109 2.44 7.19 -15.79
C LEU A 109 2.46 8.72 -15.70
N SER A 110 2.00 9.38 -16.74
CA SER A 110 1.82 10.84 -16.78
C SER A 110 0.34 11.18 -16.96
N PRO A 111 -0.12 12.34 -16.46
CA PRO A 111 -1.47 12.82 -16.72
C PRO A 111 -1.76 12.92 -18.21
N ARG A 112 -2.93 12.46 -18.64
CA ARG A 112 -3.34 12.46 -20.05
C ARG A 112 -4.39 13.55 -20.29
N PRO A 113 -4.15 14.51 -21.19
CA PRO A 113 -5.16 15.54 -21.51
C PRO A 113 -6.49 14.92 -21.93
N GLY A 114 -7.58 15.38 -21.33
CA GLY A 114 -8.94 14.91 -21.64
C GLY A 114 -9.38 13.63 -20.93
N TYR A 115 -8.52 13.00 -20.14
CA TYR A 115 -8.88 11.89 -19.27
C TYR A 115 -9.01 12.37 -17.82
N PHE A 116 -9.63 11.52 -16.96
CA PHE A 116 -9.82 11.87 -15.55
C PHE A 116 -8.51 12.06 -14.77
N ASP A 117 -7.40 11.53 -15.28
CA ASP A 117 -6.05 11.64 -14.76
C ASP A 117 -5.25 12.82 -15.35
N GLY A 118 -5.88 13.65 -16.20
CA GLY A 118 -5.24 14.77 -16.86
C GLY A 118 -5.75 16.14 -16.39
N ASN A 119 -5.03 17.21 -16.76
CA ASN A 119 -5.27 18.60 -16.35
C ASN A 119 -6.69 19.14 -16.58
N ASN A 120 -7.43 18.56 -17.51
CA ASN A 120 -8.77 19.01 -17.86
C ASN A 120 -9.89 18.18 -17.22
N SER A 121 -9.54 17.15 -16.45
CA SER A 121 -10.51 16.20 -15.90
C SER A 121 -11.34 16.78 -14.76
N PHE A 122 -10.88 17.83 -14.13
CA PHE A 122 -11.50 18.47 -12.96
C PHE A 122 -12.10 19.84 -13.27
N ARG A 123 -12.34 20.18 -14.54
CA ARG A 123 -13.17 21.34 -14.85
C ARG A 123 -14.62 20.92 -14.64
N PRO A 124 -15.34 21.52 -13.70
CA PRO A 124 -16.79 21.34 -13.66
C PRO A 124 -17.35 21.81 -15.00
N VAL A 125 -18.16 20.95 -15.58
CA VAL A 125 -18.95 21.26 -16.76
C VAL A 125 -20.03 22.28 -16.34
#